data_40084417f30effc1050da6bc1122a573
#
_entry.id   40084417f30effc1050da6bc1122a573
#
_cell.length_a   1.000
_cell.length_b   1.000
_cell.length_c   1.000
_cell.angle_alpha   90.00
_cell.angle_beta   90.00
_cell.angle_gamma   90.00
#
_symmetry.space_group_name_H-M   'P 1'
#
loop_
_entity.id
_entity.type
_entity.pdbx_description
1 polymer ?
#
loop_
_entity_poly.entity_id
_entity_poly.type
_entity_poly.pdbx_seq_one_letter_code
_entity_poly.pdbx_strand_id
1 'polypeptide(L)'
;MKHPWILAAALLAGACSPQVYPLYMDVRNPSSSGLDLNRKELAIVYRDGTNAVDSLFDRHASSALARSLEEDYFGGAEKVGIFRVPDADSMSVRLMHSLVMDTGGDVVFVLKSSLGEPVPETNQMVKGATSPDSAFVCPVAIPVKTHLDVYDSMGEDKVHSFNGSAVLRPLVYNNGLPSQEALGQLALRSLGKEADIVGQRISTRFLSKWVTENFSFYYFDVSSDAWIDGIARVMEGKMAAAVDAWSPLVKRGSALRRACACYNIAQAFYLMEDYDLCRRWLDEAEKLENVSLAPGLRKRLAAHLEKK
;
A
#
# COMPACT_ATOMS: atom_id res chain seq x y z
N MET A 1 -21.42 34.90 -48.65
CA MET A 1 -21.15 33.48 -48.93
C MET A 1 -19.88 33.10 -48.17
N LYS A 2 -20.02 32.45 -47.00
CA LYS A 2 -18.93 32.26 -46.01
C LYS A 2 -18.49 30.81 -46.07
N HIS A 3 -17.37 30.56 -46.58
CA HIS A 3 -16.34 29.52 -46.44
C HIS A 3 -16.77 28.15 -45.87
N PRO A 4 -17.44 27.26 -46.63
CA PRO A 4 -17.68 25.89 -46.20
C PRO A 4 -16.39 25.05 -46.12
N TRP A 5 -15.31 25.49 -46.72
CA TRP A 5 -14.01 24.82 -46.75
C TRP A 5 -13.26 24.81 -45.41
N ILE A 6 -13.53 25.79 -44.53
CA ILE A 6 -12.90 25.84 -43.21
C ILE A 6 -13.50 24.78 -42.29
N LEU A 7 -14.79 24.50 -42.39
CA LEU A 7 -15.46 23.44 -41.61
C LEU A 7 -15.02 22.05 -42.08
N ALA A 8 -14.82 21.84 -43.36
CA ALA A 8 -14.32 20.57 -43.90
C ALA A 8 -12.86 20.30 -43.51
N ALA A 9 -11.99 21.33 -43.45
CA ALA A 9 -10.63 21.22 -43.00
C ALA A 9 -10.52 20.92 -41.49
N ALA A 10 -11.43 21.47 -40.66
CA ALA A 10 -11.47 21.20 -39.21
C ALA A 10 -11.95 19.77 -38.91
N LEU A 11 -12.87 19.21 -39.69
CA LEU A 11 -13.30 17.81 -39.57
C LEU A 11 -12.23 16.79 -39.99
N LEU A 12 -11.38 17.13 -40.98
CA LEU A 12 -10.27 16.29 -41.41
C LEU A 12 -9.08 16.31 -40.42
N ALA A 13 -8.90 17.40 -39.65
CA ALA A 13 -7.86 17.48 -38.63
C ALA A 13 -8.17 16.63 -37.38
N GLY A 14 -9.44 16.42 -37.06
CA GLY A 14 -9.86 15.57 -35.93
C GLY A 14 -9.59 14.07 -36.14
N ALA A 15 -9.60 13.59 -37.40
CA ALA A 15 -9.36 12.19 -37.74
C ALA A 15 -7.88 11.76 -37.65
N CYS A 16 -6.96 12.70 -37.45
CA CYS A 16 -5.50 12.43 -37.36
C CYS A 16 -4.94 12.50 -35.95
N SER A 17 -5.74 12.83 -34.94
CA SER A 17 -5.27 12.90 -33.55
C SER A 17 -5.15 11.50 -32.93
N PRO A 18 -4.12 11.25 -32.11
CA PRO A 18 -4.01 10.00 -31.38
C PRO A 18 -5.16 9.86 -30.38
N GLN A 19 -5.79 8.70 -30.39
CA GLN A 19 -6.75 8.30 -29.38
C GLN A 19 -6.04 7.49 -28.30
N VAL A 20 -6.62 7.39 -27.11
CA VAL A 20 -6.04 6.69 -25.97
C VAL A 20 -6.97 5.57 -25.54
N TYR A 21 -6.43 4.37 -25.49
CA TYR A 21 -7.09 3.20 -24.92
C TYR A 21 -6.62 3.00 -23.47
N PRO A 22 -7.48 3.15 -22.45
CA PRO A 22 -7.15 2.87 -21.06
C PRO A 22 -7.22 1.36 -20.81
N LEU A 23 -6.16 0.80 -20.26
CA LEU A 23 -6.11 -0.58 -19.76
C LEU A 23 -5.95 -0.57 -18.26
N TYR A 24 -6.90 -1.15 -17.54
CA TYR A 24 -6.83 -1.31 -16.10
C TYR A 24 -6.27 -2.67 -15.76
N MET A 25 -5.20 -2.70 -14.99
CA MET A 25 -4.54 -3.94 -14.56
C MET A 25 -4.29 -3.89 -13.07
N ASP A 26 -4.52 -5.01 -12.40
CA ASP A 26 -4.12 -5.17 -11.01
C ASP A 26 -2.62 -5.45 -10.94
N VAL A 27 -1.89 -4.56 -10.30
CA VAL A 27 -0.45 -4.69 -10.07
C VAL A 27 -0.20 -4.86 -8.58
N ARG A 28 0.76 -5.72 -8.27
CA ARG A 28 1.16 -5.95 -6.89
C ARG A 28 2.24 -4.94 -6.50
N ASN A 29 1.85 -3.93 -5.74
CA ASN A 29 2.81 -2.99 -5.18
C ASN A 29 3.53 -3.62 -3.99
N PRO A 30 4.88 -3.52 -3.92
CA PRO A 30 5.62 -4.02 -2.77
C PRO A 30 5.17 -3.33 -1.49
N SER A 31 5.48 -3.95 -0.35
CA SER A 31 5.19 -3.38 0.95
C SER A 31 5.86 -2.00 1.14
N SER A 32 5.20 -1.12 1.89
CA SER A 32 5.77 0.22 2.17
C SER A 32 6.90 0.20 3.21
N SER A 33 7.15 -0.95 3.83
CA SER A 33 8.25 -1.13 4.79
C SER A 33 9.63 -1.23 4.13
N GLY A 34 9.68 -1.60 2.84
CA GLY A 34 10.93 -1.94 2.15
C GLY A 34 11.52 -3.29 2.54
N LEU A 35 10.88 -4.03 3.44
CA LEU A 35 11.33 -5.35 3.87
C LEU A 35 10.67 -6.44 3.02
N ASP A 36 11.47 -7.40 2.59
CA ASP A 36 10.99 -8.64 1.95
C ASP A 36 10.87 -9.74 3.00
N LEU A 37 9.64 -10.15 3.27
CA LEU A 37 9.30 -11.22 4.21
C LEU A 37 9.17 -12.59 3.54
N ASN A 38 9.38 -12.67 2.21
CA ASN A 38 9.12 -13.88 1.44
C ASN A 38 10.04 -15.03 1.88
N ARG A 39 9.44 -16.20 2.15
CA ARG A 39 10.14 -17.43 2.59
C ARG A 39 10.93 -17.26 3.90
N LYS A 40 10.48 -16.37 4.78
CA LYS A 40 11.10 -16.15 6.09
C LYS A 40 10.13 -16.51 7.20
N GLU A 41 10.65 -17.16 8.24
CA GLU A 41 9.90 -17.41 9.46
C GLU A 41 9.78 -16.10 10.26
N LEU A 42 8.54 -15.78 10.70
CA LEU A 42 8.25 -14.54 11.41
C LEU A 42 7.99 -14.80 12.87
N ALA A 43 8.53 -13.95 13.72
CA ALA A 43 8.25 -13.93 15.15
C ALA A 43 7.82 -12.52 15.59
N ILE A 44 6.77 -12.44 16.42
CA ILE A 44 6.34 -11.19 17.02
C ILE A 44 6.63 -11.24 18.51
N VAL A 45 7.34 -10.25 18.96
CA VAL A 45 7.72 -10.07 20.34
C VAL A 45 7.02 -8.81 20.85
N TYR A 46 6.31 -8.89 21.94
CA TYR A 46 5.82 -7.69 22.64
C TYR A 46 6.62 -7.47 23.93
N ARG A 47 6.86 -6.20 24.20
CA ARG A 47 7.58 -5.80 25.41
C ARG A 47 6.57 -5.54 26.52
N ASP A 48 6.97 -5.85 27.75
CA ASP A 48 6.19 -5.40 28.90
C ASP A 48 6.09 -3.88 28.89
N GLY A 49 4.86 -3.37 28.95
CA GLY A 49 4.63 -1.93 29.06
C GLY A 49 4.97 -1.40 30.45
N THR A 50 4.91 -0.09 30.60
CA THR A 50 5.14 0.60 31.89
C THR A 50 4.11 0.22 32.95
N ASN A 51 2.97 -0.32 32.51
CA ASN A 51 1.88 -0.78 33.37
C ASN A 51 1.16 -1.99 32.74
N ALA A 52 0.28 -2.63 33.53
CA ALA A 52 -0.45 -3.82 33.10
C ALA A 52 -1.40 -3.57 31.92
N VAL A 53 -1.90 -2.34 31.74
CA VAL A 53 -2.81 -1.98 30.64
C VAL A 53 -2.04 -1.91 29.33
N ASP A 54 -0.88 -1.28 29.32
CA ASP A 54 0.00 -1.21 28.15
C ASP A 54 0.43 -2.63 27.72
N SER A 55 0.82 -3.47 28.67
CA SER A 55 1.21 -4.87 28.39
C SER A 55 0.05 -5.68 27.81
N LEU A 56 -1.16 -5.49 28.30
CA LEU A 56 -2.36 -6.16 27.77
C LEU A 56 -2.68 -5.66 26.35
N PHE A 57 -2.57 -4.36 26.12
CA PHE A 57 -2.75 -3.75 24.82
C PHE A 57 -1.75 -4.31 23.80
N ASP A 58 -0.46 -4.34 24.13
CA ASP A 58 0.60 -4.87 23.28
C ASP A 58 0.41 -6.35 22.97
N ARG A 59 -0.04 -7.14 23.92
CA ARG A 59 -0.40 -8.54 23.68
C ARG A 59 -1.52 -8.68 22.66
N HIS A 60 -2.60 -7.89 22.75
CA HIS A 60 -3.70 -7.93 21.78
C HIS A 60 -3.26 -7.43 20.40
N ALA A 61 -2.56 -6.31 20.35
CA ALA A 61 -2.04 -5.76 19.10
C ALA A 61 -1.08 -6.72 18.40
N SER A 62 -0.18 -7.37 19.15
CA SER A 62 0.72 -8.40 18.63
C SER A 62 -0.01 -9.62 18.12
N SER A 63 -1.06 -10.05 18.82
CA SER A 63 -1.89 -11.19 18.36
C SER A 63 -2.64 -10.86 17.08
N ALA A 64 -3.13 -9.62 16.93
CA ALA A 64 -3.79 -9.19 15.70
C ALA A 64 -2.81 -9.00 14.54
N LEU A 65 -1.60 -8.48 14.80
CA LEU A 65 -0.52 -8.38 13.83
C LEU A 65 -0.13 -9.78 13.32
N ALA A 66 0.08 -10.75 14.22
CA ALA A 66 0.39 -12.14 13.86
C ALA A 66 -0.69 -12.72 12.95
N ARG A 67 -1.95 -12.64 13.36
CA ARG A 67 -3.10 -13.15 12.62
C ARG A 67 -3.21 -12.54 11.22
N SER A 68 -3.03 -11.22 11.10
CA SER A 68 -3.05 -10.57 9.79
C SER A 68 -1.90 -11.02 8.90
N LEU A 69 -0.70 -11.23 9.44
CA LEU A 69 0.42 -11.75 8.66
C LEU A 69 0.19 -13.22 8.27
N GLU A 70 -0.37 -14.04 9.17
CA GLU A 70 -0.75 -15.42 8.86
C GLU A 70 -1.77 -15.49 7.70
N GLU A 71 -2.83 -14.68 7.76
CA GLU A 71 -3.94 -14.71 6.80
C GLU A 71 -3.56 -14.03 5.48
N ASP A 72 -3.04 -12.81 5.54
CA ASP A 72 -2.86 -11.95 4.38
C ASP A 72 -1.52 -12.17 3.66
N TYR A 73 -0.50 -12.66 4.36
CA TYR A 73 0.83 -12.90 3.79
C TYR A 73 1.04 -14.37 3.46
N PHE A 74 0.75 -15.27 4.42
CA PHE A 74 0.96 -16.72 4.25
C PHE A 74 -0.28 -17.48 3.79
N GLY A 75 -1.43 -16.81 3.63
CA GLY A 75 -2.68 -17.46 3.25
C GLY A 75 -3.14 -18.52 4.25
N GLY A 76 -2.76 -18.40 5.52
CA GLY A 76 -3.06 -19.32 6.60
C GLY A 76 -2.17 -20.58 6.63
N ALA A 77 -1.18 -20.70 5.74
CA ALA A 77 -0.32 -21.88 5.66
C ALA A 77 0.73 -21.96 6.77
N GLU A 78 1.17 -20.82 7.28
CA GLU A 78 2.22 -20.70 8.30
C GLU A 78 1.70 -19.98 9.54
N LYS A 79 2.26 -20.32 10.71
CA LYS A 79 1.94 -19.68 11.99
C LYS A 79 3.04 -18.73 12.41
N VAL A 80 2.65 -17.57 12.91
CA VAL A 80 3.57 -16.56 13.43
C VAL A 80 3.64 -16.68 14.95
N GLY A 81 4.83 -16.97 15.47
CA GLY A 81 5.07 -17.10 16.90
C GLY A 81 4.91 -15.76 17.63
N ILE A 82 4.31 -15.79 18.82
CA ILE A 82 4.13 -14.61 19.68
C ILE A 82 4.87 -14.84 20.99
N PHE A 83 5.77 -13.93 21.32
CA PHE A 83 6.64 -14.02 22.49
C PHE A 83 6.53 -12.76 23.35
N ARG A 84 6.80 -12.91 24.65
CA ARG A 84 6.83 -11.82 25.62
C ARG A 84 8.25 -11.63 26.12
N VAL A 85 8.72 -10.39 26.19
CA VAL A 85 10.02 -10.06 26.79
C VAL A 85 9.88 -8.92 27.80
N PRO A 86 10.74 -8.89 28.83
CA PRO A 86 10.82 -7.76 29.74
C PRO A 86 11.10 -6.45 28.98
N ASP A 87 10.70 -5.32 29.58
CA ASP A 87 11.04 -4.01 29.03
C ASP A 87 12.56 -3.77 29.04
N ALA A 88 13.06 -3.22 27.95
CA ALA A 88 14.47 -2.85 27.80
C ALA A 88 14.53 -1.43 27.21
N ASP A 89 15.56 -0.67 27.57
CA ASP A 89 15.66 0.74 27.18
C ASP A 89 15.81 0.95 25.67
N SER A 90 16.49 0.02 24.98
CA SER A 90 16.66 0.08 23.51
C SER A 90 16.79 -1.31 22.88
N MET A 91 16.31 -1.45 21.64
CA MET A 91 16.53 -2.65 20.83
C MET A 91 17.83 -2.51 20.03
N SER A 92 18.95 -2.93 20.66
CA SER A 92 20.22 -3.02 19.95
C SER A 92 20.23 -4.22 19.00
N VAL A 93 21.06 -4.16 17.94
CA VAL A 93 21.27 -5.29 17.02
C VAL A 93 21.63 -6.58 17.78
N ARG A 94 22.47 -6.48 18.82
CA ARG A 94 22.83 -7.64 19.65
C ARG A 94 21.63 -8.28 20.34
N LEU A 95 20.70 -7.48 20.86
CA LEU A 95 19.48 -7.98 21.49
C LEU A 95 18.57 -8.62 20.44
N MET A 96 18.47 -8.03 19.26
CA MET A 96 17.71 -8.61 18.14
C MET A 96 18.28 -9.96 17.69
N HIS A 97 19.59 -10.12 17.63
CA HIS A 97 20.20 -11.42 17.37
C HIS A 97 19.82 -12.47 18.43
N SER A 98 19.80 -12.08 19.72
CA SER A 98 19.35 -12.98 20.76
C SER A 98 17.89 -13.38 20.57
N LEU A 99 17.01 -12.43 20.22
CA LEU A 99 15.59 -12.72 19.96
C LEU A 99 15.39 -13.64 18.74
N VAL A 100 16.17 -13.49 17.67
CA VAL A 100 16.18 -14.44 16.54
C VAL A 100 16.48 -15.84 17.01
N MET A 101 17.55 -16.01 17.82
CA MET A 101 17.94 -17.33 18.37
C MET A 101 16.89 -17.91 19.32
N ASP A 102 16.27 -17.07 20.14
CA ASP A 102 15.30 -17.50 21.16
C ASP A 102 13.93 -17.84 20.53
N THR A 103 13.53 -17.15 19.44
CA THR A 103 12.23 -17.32 18.81
C THR A 103 12.27 -18.27 17.62
N GLY A 104 13.44 -18.48 17.01
CA GLY A 104 13.62 -19.23 15.76
C GLY A 104 13.13 -18.50 14.51
N GLY A 105 12.69 -17.23 14.64
CA GLY A 105 12.21 -16.45 13.50
C GLY A 105 13.35 -15.80 12.72
N ASP A 106 13.29 -15.83 11.38
CA ASP A 106 14.23 -15.08 10.52
C ASP A 106 14.00 -13.57 10.62
N VAL A 107 12.75 -13.16 10.78
CA VAL A 107 12.37 -11.77 10.99
C VAL A 107 11.65 -11.62 12.31
N VAL A 108 12.18 -10.76 13.16
CA VAL A 108 11.62 -10.49 14.49
C VAL A 108 11.03 -9.09 14.53
N PHE A 109 9.75 -9.00 14.89
CA PHE A 109 9.00 -7.77 15.12
C PHE A 109 8.92 -7.55 16.62
N VAL A 110 9.38 -6.40 17.11
CA VAL A 110 9.30 -6.06 18.55
C VAL A 110 8.39 -4.86 18.73
N LEU A 111 7.20 -5.10 19.28
CA LEU A 111 6.18 -4.09 19.52
C LEU A 111 6.23 -3.57 20.96
N LYS A 112 6.15 -2.26 21.10
CA LYS A 112 5.91 -1.56 22.36
C LYS A 112 4.95 -0.41 22.13
N SER A 113 3.89 -0.33 22.93
CA SER A 113 2.97 0.80 22.93
C SER A 113 2.96 1.51 24.27
N SER A 114 2.53 2.75 24.26
CA SER A 114 2.20 3.52 25.46
C SER A 114 0.87 4.20 25.28
N LEU A 115 0.00 4.04 26.25
CA LEU A 115 -1.32 4.65 26.29
C LEU A 115 -1.25 5.95 27.11
N GLY A 116 -1.86 7.01 26.58
CA GLY A 116 -2.05 8.25 27.32
C GLY A 116 -3.28 8.21 28.22
N GLU A 117 -3.49 9.28 28.97
CA GLU A 117 -4.65 9.40 29.85
C GLU A 117 -5.96 9.38 29.06
N PRO A 118 -6.96 8.59 29.49
CA PRO A 118 -8.29 8.58 28.90
C PRO A 118 -9.01 9.92 29.14
N VAL A 119 -9.55 10.50 28.07
CA VAL A 119 -10.34 11.74 28.13
C VAL A 119 -11.76 11.44 27.66
N PRO A 120 -12.76 11.34 28.56
CA PRO A 120 -14.15 11.16 28.17
C PRO A 120 -14.70 12.36 27.40
N GLU A 121 -15.26 12.10 26.21
CA GLU A 121 -15.89 13.13 25.38
C GLU A 121 -17.37 13.30 25.78
N THR A 122 -17.60 13.81 26.97
CA THR A 122 -18.94 13.89 27.60
C THR A 122 -19.95 14.76 26.83
N ASN A 123 -19.47 15.69 26.01
CA ASN A 123 -20.27 16.48 25.08
C ASN A 123 -20.89 15.65 23.93
N GLN A 124 -20.33 14.46 23.66
CA GLN A 124 -20.81 13.49 22.69
C GLN A 124 -21.58 12.32 23.34
N MET A 125 -21.78 12.37 24.64
CA MET A 125 -22.49 11.33 25.36
C MET A 125 -23.97 11.35 24.98
N VAL A 126 -24.49 10.17 24.59
CA VAL A 126 -25.90 9.99 24.22
C VAL A 126 -26.58 8.97 25.13
N LYS A 127 -27.86 9.18 25.37
CA LYS A 127 -28.68 8.21 26.08
C LYS A 127 -29.10 7.14 25.07
N GLY A 128 -28.82 5.85 25.37
CA GLY A 128 -29.21 4.73 24.52
C GLY A 128 -30.73 4.64 24.38
N ALA A 129 -31.23 4.50 23.16
CA ALA A 129 -32.68 4.53 22.85
C ALA A 129 -33.42 3.22 23.14
N THR A 130 -32.74 2.13 23.54
CA THR A 130 -33.26 0.77 23.42
C THR A 130 -33.35 -0.03 24.74
N SER A 131 -33.11 0.57 25.89
CA SER A 131 -33.28 -0.13 27.18
C SER A 131 -34.08 0.70 28.19
N PRO A 132 -35.00 0.08 28.95
CA PRO A 132 -35.69 0.74 30.07
C PRO A 132 -34.73 1.27 31.11
N ASP A 133 -33.56 0.66 31.28
CA ASP A 133 -32.44 1.11 32.10
C ASP A 133 -31.50 1.96 31.27
N SER A 134 -31.79 3.24 31.20
CA SER A 134 -31.06 4.34 30.52
C SER A 134 -29.54 4.17 30.50
N ALA A 135 -29.01 3.32 29.63
CA ALA A 135 -27.57 3.22 29.41
C ALA A 135 -27.08 4.47 28.68
N PHE A 136 -26.08 5.11 29.26
CA PHE A 136 -25.36 6.18 28.57
C PHE A 136 -24.21 5.56 27.77
N VAL A 137 -24.00 6.08 26.55
CA VAL A 137 -22.88 5.73 25.68
C VAL A 137 -21.99 6.95 25.57
N CYS A 138 -20.73 6.82 25.94
CA CYS A 138 -19.76 7.90 25.91
C CYS A 138 -18.51 7.44 25.16
N PRO A 139 -18.08 8.14 24.11
CA PRO A 139 -16.77 7.94 23.53
C PRO A 139 -15.69 8.46 24.47
N VAL A 140 -14.58 7.70 24.60
CA VAL A 140 -13.44 8.09 25.42
C VAL A 140 -12.20 8.16 24.53
N ALA A 141 -11.61 9.35 24.40
CA ALA A 141 -10.39 9.53 23.63
C ALA A 141 -9.18 9.04 24.42
N ILE A 142 -8.41 8.10 23.88
CA ILE A 142 -7.19 7.56 24.48
C ILE A 142 -6.05 7.70 23.47
N PRO A 143 -5.09 8.60 23.69
CA PRO A 143 -3.90 8.68 22.86
C PRO A 143 -3.08 7.38 22.97
N VAL A 144 -2.61 6.89 21.84
CA VAL A 144 -1.68 5.75 21.80
C VAL A 144 -0.48 6.10 20.94
N LYS A 145 0.71 5.74 21.42
CA LYS A 145 1.95 5.76 20.66
C LYS A 145 2.44 4.34 20.55
N THR A 146 2.80 3.93 19.34
CA THR A 146 3.35 2.61 19.04
C THR A 146 4.75 2.75 18.50
N HIS A 147 5.65 1.92 18.96
CA HIS A 147 6.99 1.75 18.45
C HIS A 147 7.18 0.29 18.04
N LEU A 148 7.62 0.08 16.82
CA LEU A 148 7.86 -1.24 16.27
C LEU A 148 9.28 -1.28 15.72
N ASP A 149 10.11 -2.11 16.30
CA ASP A 149 11.43 -2.46 15.77
C ASP A 149 11.34 -3.76 15.01
N VAL A 150 11.92 -3.81 13.82
CA VAL A 150 11.96 -5.00 12.98
C VAL A 150 13.40 -5.30 12.60
N TYR A 151 13.79 -6.53 12.80
CA TYR A 151 15.10 -7.03 12.45
C TYR A 151 14.96 -8.24 11.52
N ASP A 152 15.63 -8.18 10.39
CA ASP A 152 15.72 -9.24 9.40
C ASP A 152 17.11 -9.85 9.43
N SER A 153 17.23 -11.05 9.98
CA SER A 153 18.52 -11.74 10.14
C SER A 153 19.16 -12.18 8.81
N MET A 154 18.33 -12.25 7.75
CA MET A 154 18.78 -12.61 6.39
C MET A 154 19.02 -11.37 5.51
N GLY A 155 18.77 -10.18 6.02
CA GLY A 155 18.92 -8.90 5.34
C GLY A 155 20.14 -8.11 5.77
N GLU A 156 19.99 -6.78 5.83
CA GLU A 156 21.00 -5.89 6.35
C GLU A 156 21.08 -6.01 7.89
N ASP A 157 22.28 -5.98 8.45
CA ASP A 157 22.49 -6.05 9.91
C ASP A 157 22.14 -4.72 10.59
N LYS A 158 20.86 -4.35 10.49
CA LYS A 158 20.30 -3.15 11.13
C LYS A 158 18.88 -3.36 11.61
N VAL A 159 18.51 -2.59 12.62
CA VAL A 159 17.12 -2.53 13.12
C VAL A 159 16.35 -1.46 12.35
N HIS A 160 15.22 -1.84 11.79
CA HIS A 160 14.29 -0.93 11.15
C HIS A 160 13.22 -0.51 12.16
N SER A 161 13.16 0.78 12.49
CA SER A 161 12.22 1.30 13.49
C SER A 161 11.08 2.07 12.84
N PHE A 162 9.86 1.76 13.26
CA PHE A 162 8.64 2.37 12.80
C PHE A 162 7.86 2.96 13.99
N ASN A 163 7.49 4.23 13.89
CA ASN A 163 6.71 4.90 14.91
C ASN A 163 5.31 5.19 14.38
N GLY A 164 4.32 5.06 15.26
CA GLY A 164 2.94 5.40 14.99
C GLY A 164 2.31 6.13 16.17
N SER A 165 1.29 6.93 15.88
CA SER A 165 0.44 7.53 16.89
C SER A 165 -1.00 7.57 16.41
N ALA A 166 -1.94 7.37 17.31
CA ALA A 166 -3.37 7.45 17.05
C ALA A 166 -4.11 7.92 18.29
N VAL A 167 -5.38 8.26 18.11
CA VAL A 167 -6.32 8.44 19.22
C VAL A 167 -7.40 7.39 19.06
N LEU A 168 -7.43 6.47 20.01
CA LEU A 168 -8.48 5.45 20.11
C LEU A 168 -9.74 6.09 20.67
N ARG A 169 -10.92 5.61 20.26
CA ARG A 169 -12.21 6.10 20.76
C ARG A 169 -13.17 4.95 21.07
N PRO A 170 -12.85 4.10 22.07
CA PRO A 170 -13.78 3.10 22.52
C PRO A 170 -15.08 3.75 23.00
N LEU A 171 -16.20 3.09 22.68
CA LEU A 171 -17.51 3.48 23.22
C LEU A 171 -17.75 2.76 24.54
N VAL A 172 -17.93 3.53 25.59
CA VAL A 172 -18.21 3.02 26.93
C VAL A 172 -19.69 3.10 27.23
N TYR A 173 -20.23 1.98 27.70
CA TYR A 173 -21.63 1.85 28.10
C TYR A 173 -21.70 1.84 29.62
N ASN A 174 -22.55 2.67 30.21
CA ASN A 174 -22.75 2.71 31.65
C ASN A 174 -24.21 2.98 32.02
N ASN A 175 -24.70 2.31 33.06
CA ASN A 175 -26.01 2.54 33.63
C ASN A 175 -25.94 3.72 34.59
N GLY A 176 -26.55 4.84 34.23
CA GLY A 176 -26.49 6.09 35.01
C GLY A 176 -25.37 7.01 34.55
N LEU A 177 -25.24 8.19 35.18
CA LEU A 177 -24.21 9.19 34.86
C LEU A 177 -22.90 8.83 35.62
N PRO A 178 -21.87 8.31 34.94
CA PRO A 178 -20.62 7.96 35.60
C PRO A 178 -19.73 9.19 35.78
N SER A 179 -18.79 9.11 36.71
CA SER A 179 -17.71 10.09 36.81
C SER A 179 -16.76 9.96 35.60
N GLN A 180 -16.03 11.01 35.29
CA GLN A 180 -15.03 10.98 34.22
C GLN A 180 -13.95 9.90 34.43
N GLU A 181 -13.53 9.72 35.70
CA GLU A 181 -12.57 8.69 36.08
C GLU A 181 -13.12 7.29 35.82
N ALA A 182 -14.38 7.03 36.21
CA ALA A 182 -15.03 5.73 35.97
C ALA A 182 -15.17 5.42 34.48
N LEU A 183 -15.50 6.41 33.65
CA LEU A 183 -15.52 6.26 32.20
C LEU A 183 -14.13 5.91 31.62
N GLY A 184 -13.09 6.59 32.09
CA GLY A 184 -11.71 6.31 31.73
C GLY A 184 -11.28 4.88 32.06
N GLN A 185 -11.57 4.42 33.27
CA GLN A 185 -11.26 3.06 33.72
C GLN A 185 -12.02 1.98 32.90
N LEU A 186 -13.28 2.21 32.59
CA LEU A 186 -14.07 1.32 31.74
C LEU A 186 -13.51 1.26 30.32
N ALA A 187 -13.10 2.40 29.76
CA ALA A 187 -12.48 2.46 28.46
C ALA A 187 -11.17 1.66 28.40
N LEU A 188 -10.29 1.81 29.38
CA LEU A 188 -9.03 1.06 29.45
C LEU A 188 -9.24 -0.46 29.53
N ARG A 189 -10.33 -0.91 30.16
CA ARG A 189 -10.67 -2.36 30.24
C ARG A 189 -11.23 -2.91 28.92
N SER A 190 -11.72 -2.07 28.02
CA SER A 190 -12.37 -2.46 26.76
C SER A 190 -11.47 -2.36 25.52
N LEU A 191 -10.17 -2.10 25.68
CA LEU A 191 -9.24 -1.78 24.59
C LEU A 191 -8.87 -2.96 23.67
N GLY A 192 -9.35 -4.18 23.93
CA GLY A 192 -8.96 -5.33 23.10
C GLY A 192 -9.27 -5.16 21.62
N LYS A 193 -10.45 -4.63 21.25
CA LYS A 193 -10.83 -4.39 19.85
C LYS A 193 -9.99 -3.29 19.22
N GLU A 194 -9.72 -2.23 19.93
CA GLU A 194 -8.89 -1.12 19.47
C GLU A 194 -7.44 -1.57 19.26
N ALA A 195 -6.92 -2.42 20.14
CA ALA A 195 -5.60 -3.03 20.00
C ALA A 195 -5.54 -3.95 18.76
N ASP A 196 -6.59 -4.74 18.51
CA ASP A 196 -6.70 -5.57 17.30
C ASP A 196 -6.65 -4.70 16.04
N ILE A 197 -7.37 -3.59 16.00
CA ILE A 197 -7.35 -2.64 14.87
C ILE A 197 -5.94 -2.05 14.67
N VAL A 198 -5.24 -1.73 15.76
CA VAL A 198 -3.86 -1.21 15.69
C VAL A 198 -2.92 -2.28 15.12
N GLY A 199 -2.99 -3.52 15.59
CA GLY A 199 -2.20 -4.63 15.08
C GLY A 199 -2.44 -4.89 13.57
N GLN A 200 -3.70 -4.91 13.14
CA GLN A 200 -4.07 -5.02 11.72
C GLN A 200 -3.52 -3.85 10.88
N ARG A 201 -3.57 -2.62 11.37
CA ARG A 201 -3.00 -1.46 10.67
C ARG A 201 -1.48 -1.54 10.54
N ILE A 202 -0.80 -2.04 11.56
CA ILE A 202 0.64 -2.27 11.52
C ILE A 202 0.96 -3.27 10.41
N SER A 203 0.23 -4.39 10.29
CA SER A 203 0.49 -5.41 9.27
C SER A 203 0.43 -4.84 7.85
N THR A 204 -0.49 -3.91 7.57
CA THR A 204 -0.65 -3.31 6.23
C THR A 204 0.61 -2.63 5.70
N ARG A 205 1.57 -2.30 6.55
CA ARG A 205 2.85 -1.71 6.17
C ARG A 205 3.80 -2.75 5.57
N PHE A 206 3.65 -4.00 5.95
CA PHE A 206 4.48 -5.13 5.54
C PHE A 206 3.85 -5.97 4.43
N LEU A 207 2.56 -5.78 4.19
CA LEU A 207 1.82 -6.47 3.14
C LEU A 207 1.97 -5.76 1.80
N SER A 208 2.19 -6.54 0.76
CA SER A 208 2.05 -6.04 -0.60
C SER A 208 0.57 -5.82 -0.92
N LYS A 209 0.28 -4.77 -1.67
CA LYS A 209 -1.10 -4.42 -2.02
C LYS A 209 -1.34 -4.60 -3.51
N TRP A 210 -2.45 -5.24 -3.85
CA TRP A 210 -2.99 -5.17 -5.19
C TRP A 210 -3.65 -3.82 -5.39
N VAL A 211 -3.23 -3.11 -6.43
CA VAL A 211 -3.76 -1.80 -6.80
C VAL A 211 -4.10 -1.84 -8.27
N THR A 212 -5.33 -1.48 -8.62
CA THR A 212 -5.71 -1.33 -10.02
C THR A 212 -5.07 -0.05 -10.57
N GLU A 213 -4.12 -0.20 -11.47
CA GLU A 213 -3.48 0.92 -12.16
C GLU A 213 -3.99 1.03 -13.60
N ASN A 214 -4.02 2.28 -14.08
CA ASN A 214 -4.37 2.57 -15.47
C ASN A 214 -3.10 2.67 -16.31
N PHE A 215 -2.97 1.80 -17.31
CA PHE A 215 -1.96 1.82 -18.33
C PHE A 215 -2.60 2.20 -19.65
N SER A 216 -2.23 3.33 -20.23
CA SER A 216 -2.86 3.85 -21.42
C SER A 216 -1.98 3.65 -22.64
N PHE A 217 -2.59 3.29 -23.76
CA PHE A 217 -1.93 3.08 -25.05
C PHE A 217 -2.55 3.95 -26.12
N TYR A 218 -1.72 4.45 -27.03
CA TYR A 218 -2.20 5.20 -28.20
C TYR A 218 -2.69 4.28 -29.29
N TYR A 219 -3.73 4.73 -30.01
CA TYR A 219 -4.17 4.11 -31.26
C TYR A 219 -4.70 5.16 -32.22
N PHE A 220 -4.86 4.77 -33.50
CA PHE A 220 -5.39 5.60 -34.57
C PHE A 220 -6.42 4.80 -35.36
N ASP A 221 -7.65 5.28 -35.40
CA ASP A 221 -8.82 4.59 -36.02
C ASP A 221 -8.69 4.30 -37.51
N VAL A 222 -7.86 5.05 -38.24
CA VAL A 222 -7.97 5.12 -39.71
C VAL A 222 -6.74 4.58 -40.45
N SER A 223 -5.74 4.03 -39.74
CA SER A 223 -4.44 3.90 -40.39
C SER A 223 -3.82 2.53 -40.56
N SER A 224 -4.07 1.59 -39.72
CA SER A 224 -3.69 0.20 -39.91
C SER A 224 -4.20 -0.70 -38.77
N ASP A 225 -4.49 -1.95 -39.08
CA ASP A 225 -4.88 -2.98 -38.12
C ASP A 225 -3.82 -3.20 -37.04
N ALA A 226 -2.55 -2.84 -37.30
CA ALA A 226 -1.45 -3.01 -36.37
C ALA A 226 -1.62 -2.21 -35.07
N TRP A 227 -2.31 -1.05 -35.07
CA TRP A 227 -2.64 -0.31 -33.86
C TRP A 227 -3.61 -1.09 -32.97
N ILE A 228 -4.67 -1.61 -33.59
CA ILE A 228 -5.73 -2.36 -32.91
C ILE A 228 -5.22 -3.75 -32.50
N ASP A 229 -4.46 -4.42 -33.39
CA ASP A 229 -3.87 -5.73 -33.07
C ASP A 229 -2.94 -5.65 -31.85
N GLY A 230 -2.07 -4.64 -31.79
CA GLY A 230 -1.20 -4.44 -30.63
C GLY A 230 -1.99 -4.27 -29.31
N ILE A 231 -3.08 -3.49 -29.32
CA ILE A 231 -3.96 -3.33 -28.13
C ILE A 231 -4.63 -4.67 -27.78
N ALA A 232 -5.14 -5.40 -28.76
CA ALA A 232 -5.75 -6.71 -28.54
C ALA A 232 -4.75 -7.69 -27.89
N ARG A 233 -3.47 -7.69 -28.33
CA ARG A 233 -2.40 -8.50 -27.70
C ARG A 233 -2.15 -8.10 -26.25
N VAL A 234 -2.15 -6.79 -25.95
CA VAL A 234 -2.02 -6.31 -24.56
C VAL A 234 -3.18 -6.80 -23.70
N MET A 235 -4.41 -6.74 -24.19
CA MET A 235 -5.59 -7.25 -23.47
C MET A 235 -5.49 -8.77 -23.22
N GLU A 236 -4.84 -9.52 -24.11
CA GLU A 236 -4.57 -10.94 -23.94
C GLU A 236 -3.37 -11.22 -22.99
N GLY A 237 -2.71 -10.21 -22.46
CA GLY A 237 -1.48 -10.33 -21.67
C GLY A 237 -0.23 -10.67 -22.48
N LYS A 238 -0.30 -10.60 -23.82
CA LYS A 238 0.79 -10.98 -24.76
C LYS A 238 1.63 -9.77 -25.12
N MET A 239 2.35 -9.19 -24.16
CA MET A 239 3.11 -7.93 -24.32
C MET A 239 4.16 -8.00 -25.43
N ALA A 240 4.90 -9.09 -25.55
CA ALA A 240 5.89 -9.27 -26.62
C ALA A 240 5.24 -9.24 -28.00
N ALA A 241 4.10 -9.91 -28.18
CA ALA A 241 3.37 -9.88 -29.46
C ALA A 241 2.80 -8.48 -29.78
N ALA A 242 2.43 -7.69 -28.76
CA ALA A 242 2.05 -6.30 -28.96
C ALA A 242 3.22 -5.45 -29.45
N VAL A 243 4.42 -5.64 -28.90
CA VAL A 243 5.66 -4.99 -29.38
C VAL A 243 5.92 -5.34 -30.85
N ASP A 244 5.77 -6.61 -31.24
CA ASP A 244 5.94 -7.04 -32.63
C ASP A 244 4.93 -6.35 -33.57
N ALA A 245 3.66 -6.24 -33.14
CA ALA A 245 2.62 -5.54 -33.94
C ALA A 245 2.92 -4.05 -34.11
N TRP A 246 3.44 -3.36 -33.11
CA TRP A 246 3.76 -1.92 -33.20
C TRP A 246 5.13 -1.61 -33.81
N SER A 247 6.06 -2.55 -33.81
CA SER A 247 7.43 -2.35 -34.35
C SER A 247 7.50 -1.81 -35.79
N PRO A 248 6.65 -2.23 -36.74
CA PRO A 248 6.64 -1.64 -38.08
C PRO A 248 6.18 -0.17 -38.10
N LEU A 249 5.38 0.26 -37.08
CA LEU A 249 4.80 1.60 -37.04
C LEU A 249 5.84 2.67 -36.65
N VAL A 250 6.92 2.30 -35.96
CA VAL A 250 7.98 3.25 -35.56
C VAL A 250 8.73 3.85 -36.74
N LYS A 251 8.64 3.23 -37.93
CA LYS A 251 9.28 3.69 -39.17
C LYS A 251 8.32 4.34 -40.16
N ARG A 252 7.01 4.38 -39.86
CA ARG A 252 5.98 4.80 -40.81
C ARG A 252 5.09 5.92 -40.24
N GLY A 253 4.71 6.85 -41.11
CA GLY A 253 3.79 7.94 -40.78
C GLY A 253 4.48 9.19 -40.26
N SER A 254 3.69 10.10 -39.68
CA SER A 254 4.19 11.37 -39.09
C SER A 254 5.06 11.14 -37.87
N ALA A 255 5.81 12.16 -37.44
CA ALA A 255 6.61 12.10 -36.22
C ALA A 255 5.75 11.74 -35.02
N LEU A 256 4.55 12.33 -34.88
CA LEU A 256 3.61 12.03 -33.81
C LEU A 256 3.19 10.55 -33.80
N ARG A 257 2.85 9.96 -34.97
CA ARG A 257 2.46 8.54 -35.03
C ARG A 257 3.60 7.61 -34.60
N ARG A 258 4.81 7.90 -35.09
CA ARG A 258 6.01 7.14 -34.70
C ARG A 258 6.32 7.27 -33.22
N ALA A 259 6.18 8.48 -32.64
CA ALA A 259 6.35 8.72 -31.22
C ALA A 259 5.32 7.94 -30.38
N CYS A 260 4.05 7.92 -30.80
CA CYS A 260 3.00 7.13 -30.14
C CYS A 260 3.31 5.62 -30.18
N ALA A 261 3.83 5.11 -31.31
CA ALA A 261 4.24 3.70 -31.41
C ALA A 261 5.42 3.38 -30.49
N CYS A 262 6.45 4.23 -30.45
CA CYS A 262 7.58 4.10 -29.54
C CYS A 262 7.12 4.14 -28.07
N TYR A 263 6.17 5.02 -27.72
CA TYR A 263 5.58 5.07 -26.38
C TYR A 263 4.85 3.77 -26.04
N ASN A 264 4.03 3.23 -26.94
CA ASN A 264 3.32 1.97 -26.70
C ASN A 264 4.29 0.81 -26.44
N ILE A 265 5.37 0.75 -27.21
CA ILE A 265 6.43 -0.23 -27.03
C ILE A 265 7.13 -0.03 -25.67
N ALA A 266 7.42 1.22 -25.30
CA ALA A 266 7.99 1.54 -23.98
C ALA A 266 7.07 1.10 -22.84
N GLN A 267 5.76 1.36 -22.96
CA GLN A 267 4.76 0.95 -21.98
C GLN A 267 4.66 -0.58 -21.88
N ALA A 268 4.75 -1.31 -23.00
CA ALA A 268 4.76 -2.77 -22.99
C ALA A 268 6.02 -3.33 -22.31
N PHE A 269 7.20 -2.76 -22.54
CA PHE A 269 8.43 -3.14 -21.84
C PHE A 269 8.37 -2.81 -20.35
N TYR A 270 7.73 -1.70 -19.95
CA TYR A 270 7.48 -1.42 -18.53
C TYR A 270 6.66 -2.54 -17.86
N LEU A 271 5.60 -3.02 -18.53
CA LEU A 271 4.75 -4.10 -18.05
C LEU A 271 5.45 -5.49 -18.05
N MET A 272 6.49 -5.66 -18.87
CA MET A 272 7.36 -6.83 -18.85
C MET A 272 8.55 -6.70 -17.87
N GLU A 273 8.59 -5.61 -17.10
CA GLU A 273 9.66 -5.28 -16.14
C GLU A 273 11.05 -5.09 -16.79
N ASP A 274 11.12 -4.94 -18.11
CA ASP A 274 12.34 -4.57 -18.83
C ASP A 274 12.49 -3.04 -18.86
N TYR A 275 12.92 -2.49 -17.74
CA TYR A 275 13.01 -1.04 -17.53
C TYR A 275 14.08 -0.36 -18.39
N ASP A 276 15.10 -1.10 -18.82
CA ASP A 276 16.14 -0.56 -19.71
C ASP A 276 15.62 -0.38 -21.12
N LEU A 277 14.89 -1.35 -21.65
CA LEU A 277 14.22 -1.21 -22.95
C LEU A 277 13.09 -0.19 -22.88
N CYS A 278 12.31 -0.17 -21.79
CA CYS A 278 11.31 0.88 -21.56
C CYS A 278 11.92 2.27 -21.67
N ARG A 279 13.03 2.53 -20.99
CA ARG A 279 13.72 3.83 -21.03
C ARG A 279 14.17 4.19 -22.42
N ARG A 280 14.81 3.26 -23.15
CA ARG A 280 15.31 3.49 -24.51
C ARG A 280 14.18 3.86 -25.48
N TRP A 281 13.08 3.13 -25.45
CA TRP A 281 11.93 3.40 -26.31
C TRP A 281 11.20 4.69 -25.94
N LEU A 282 11.16 5.03 -24.65
CA LEU A 282 10.60 6.31 -24.20
C LEU A 282 11.46 7.49 -24.66
N ASP A 283 12.79 7.36 -24.60
CA ASP A 283 13.73 8.36 -25.14
C ASP A 283 13.55 8.54 -26.66
N GLU A 284 13.34 7.45 -27.41
CA GLU A 284 13.06 7.53 -28.86
C GLU A 284 11.70 8.21 -29.13
N ALA A 285 10.68 7.96 -28.33
CA ALA A 285 9.40 8.65 -28.47
C ALA A 285 9.56 10.16 -28.29
N GLU A 286 10.24 10.60 -27.24
CA GLU A 286 10.45 12.02 -26.89
C GLU A 286 11.35 12.75 -27.92
N LYS A 287 12.30 12.07 -28.57
CA LYS A 287 13.10 12.63 -29.68
C LYS A 287 12.27 12.90 -30.93
N LEU A 288 11.25 12.10 -31.16
CA LEU A 288 10.41 12.22 -32.36
C LEU A 288 9.35 13.31 -32.21
N GLU A 289 8.62 13.28 -31.12
CA GLU A 289 7.54 14.22 -30.81
C GLU A 289 7.14 14.10 -29.34
N ASN A 290 6.66 15.18 -28.76
CA ASN A 290 6.19 15.17 -27.38
C ASN A 290 4.79 14.56 -27.30
N VAL A 291 4.65 13.40 -26.64
CA VAL A 291 3.38 12.69 -26.45
C VAL A 291 2.89 12.84 -25.02
N SER A 292 1.60 13.12 -24.84
CA SER A 292 1.02 13.51 -23.54
C SER A 292 1.15 12.46 -22.44
N LEU A 293 1.26 11.17 -22.77
CA LEU A 293 1.38 10.08 -21.78
C LEU A 293 2.83 9.82 -21.33
N ALA A 294 3.84 10.29 -22.08
CA ALA A 294 5.25 10.04 -21.79
C ALA A 294 5.70 10.51 -20.40
N PRO A 295 5.33 11.72 -19.91
CA PRO A 295 5.72 12.17 -18.58
C PRO A 295 5.21 11.24 -17.46
N GLY A 296 4.01 10.67 -17.59
CA GLY A 296 3.44 9.72 -16.64
C GLY A 296 4.26 8.43 -16.54
N LEU A 297 4.62 7.86 -17.71
CA LEU A 297 5.46 6.66 -17.76
C LEU A 297 6.88 6.94 -17.26
N ARG A 298 7.45 8.10 -17.59
CA ARG A 298 8.78 8.53 -17.08
C ARG A 298 8.79 8.60 -15.55
N LYS A 299 7.76 9.18 -14.95
CA LYS A 299 7.62 9.25 -13.48
C LYS A 299 7.55 7.87 -12.84
N ARG A 300 6.78 6.93 -13.43
CA ARG A 300 6.68 5.54 -12.93
C ARG A 300 8.04 4.84 -13.02
N LEU A 301 8.73 4.97 -14.14
CA LEU A 301 10.05 4.38 -14.36
C LEU A 301 11.07 4.91 -13.34
N ALA A 302 11.12 6.22 -13.10
CA ALA A 302 12.00 6.83 -12.11
C ALA A 302 11.72 6.31 -10.69
N ALA A 303 10.45 6.27 -10.28
CA ALA A 303 10.06 5.76 -8.96
C ALA A 303 10.39 4.28 -8.76
N HIS A 304 10.49 3.50 -9.84
CA HIS A 304 10.92 2.10 -9.77
C HIS A 304 12.44 1.97 -9.61
N LEU A 305 13.21 2.80 -10.32
CA LEU A 305 14.68 2.77 -10.28
C LEU A 305 15.24 3.32 -8.95
N GLU A 306 14.53 4.25 -8.28
CA GLU A 306 14.91 4.77 -6.95
C GLU A 306 14.72 3.75 -5.80
N LYS A 307 13.95 2.69 -6.02
CA LYS A 307 13.69 1.64 -5.03
C LYS A 307 14.67 0.46 -5.08
N LYS A 308 15.56 0.44 -6.05
CA LYS A 308 16.66 -0.51 -6.19
C LYS A 308 17.95 0.08 -5.61
#